data_5a2b5314a8c6d6e3a5d20978ae28473e
#
_entry.id   5a2b5314a8c6d6e3a5d20978ae28473e
#
_cell.length_a   1.000
_cell.length_b   1.000
_cell.length_c   1.000
_cell.angle_alpha   90.00
_cell.angle_beta   90.00
_cell.angle_gamma   90.00
#
_symmetry.space_group_name_H-M   'P 1'
#
loop_
_entity.id
_entity.type
_entity.pdbx_description
1 polymer ?
#
loop_
_entity_poly.entity_id
_entity_poly.type
_entity_poly.pdbx_seq_one_letter_code
_entity_poly.pdbx_strand_id
1 'polypeptide(L)'
;MTPYSVRYYNMTELSKIRNFSIIAHIDHGKSTLADRLLEECNAIDQRIRAEQMLDSMELEKERGITIKATAAPLTYHADDGETYALNLIDTPGHVDFNYEVSRSLAACEGAILVVDASQGVEAQTLANTYLAIDAGLEVLPVINKIDLPSARPAEVKAEVEDIIGLPAEDSPEISAKNGINIHSVLEMIVKDVPAPTGDREAPLQALIFDSVYDSYRGVIVYTRIKQGTIRAGQDIRMMATVLMEAVM
;
A
#
# COMPACT_ATOMS: atom_id res chain seq x y z
N MET A 1 12.16 23.10 4.46
CA MET A 1 11.18 22.94 3.37
C MET A 1 10.73 21.49 3.41
N THR A 2 9.52 21.21 3.81
CA THR A 2 8.98 19.85 3.96
C THR A 2 8.71 19.26 2.58
N PRO A 3 9.20 18.07 2.25
CA PRO A 3 9.00 17.46 0.94
C PRO A 3 7.57 16.97 0.67
N TYR A 4 6.71 17.00 1.66
CA TYR A 4 5.31 16.58 1.53
C TYR A 4 4.39 17.74 1.83
N SER A 5 4.10 18.57 0.80
CA SER A 5 2.91 19.41 0.85
C SER A 5 1.71 18.44 0.79
N VAL A 6 0.88 18.45 1.82
CA VAL A 6 -0.45 17.84 1.77
C VAL A 6 -1.17 18.47 0.58
N ARG A 7 -1.19 17.80 -0.56
CA ARG A 7 -2.08 18.18 -1.64
C ARG A 7 -3.45 17.70 -1.20
N TYR A 8 -4.26 18.67 -0.74
CA TYR A 8 -5.70 18.46 -0.63
C TYR A 8 -6.19 18.11 -2.04
N TYR A 9 -6.49 16.85 -2.29
CA TYR A 9 -7.23 16.47 -3.48
C TYR A 9 -8.62 17.07 -3.35
N ASN A 10 -8.80 18.24 -3.98
CA ASN A 10 -10.10 18.85 -4.11
C ASN A 10 -11.02 17.82 -4.78
N MET A 11 -11.91 17.22 -3.96
CA MET A 11 -13.09 16.48 -4.38
C MET A 11 -12.88 15.37 -5.43
N THR A 12 -11.88 14.49 -5.22
CA THR A 12 -11.85 13.24 -5.97
C THR A 12 -13.08 12.43 -5.58
N GLU A 13 -13.87 12.00 -6.55
CA GLU A 13 -15.00 11.10 -6.31
C GLU A 13 -14.48 9.80 -5.67
N LEU A 14 -15.25 9.22 -4.75
CA LEU A 14 -14.85 7.98 -4.08
C LEU A 14 -14.56 6.86 -5.09
N SER A 15 -15.31 6.83 -6.21
CA SER A 15 -15.12 5.88 -7.31
C SER A 15 -13.71 5.91 -7.94
N LYS A 16 -13.00 7.05 -7.84
CA LYS A 16 -11.67 7.27 -8.38
C LYS A 16 -10.54 7.12 -7.35
N ILE A 17 -10.85 6.62 -6.16
CA ILE A 17 -9.87 6.38 -5.09
C ILE A 17 -9.57 4.89 -5.01
N ARG A 18 -8.29 4.52 -4.82
CA ARG A 18 -7.85 3.16 -4.51
C ARG A 18 -6.89 3.20 -3.33
N ASN A 19 -7.24 2.48 -2.28
CA ASN A 19 -6.37 2.34 -1.12
C ASN A 19 -5.87 0.90 -1.09
N PHE A 20 -4.57 0.73 -1.17
CA PHE A 20 -3.97 -0.60 -1.26
C PHE A 20 -2.65 -0.66 -0.49
N SER A 21 -2.28 -1.87 -0.13
CA SER A 21 -0.99 -2.19 0.47
C SER A 21 -0.22 -3.16 -0.42
N ILE A 22 1.09 -3.26 -0.21
CA ILE A 22 1.91 -4.31 -0.83
C ILE A 22 2.32 -5.29 0.27
N ILE A 23 2.01 -6.55 0.08
CA ILE A 23 2.39 -7.66 0.94
C ILE A 23 3.33 -8.60 0.18
N ALA A 24 4.36 -9.08 0.85
CA ALA A 24 5.36 -9.95 0.23
C ALA A 24 6.13 -10.72 1.30
N HIS A 25 6.78 -11.80 0.91
CA HIS A 25 7.88 -12.36 1.69
C HIS A 25 9.11 -11.45 1.65
N ILE A 26 10.02 -11.62 2.60
CA ILE A 26 11.31 -10.91 2.63
C ILE A 26 12.04 -11.15 1.30
N ASP A 27 12.66 -10.11 0.75
CA ASP A 27 13.41 -10.15 -0.51
C ASP A 27 12.61 -10.48 -1.79
N HIS A 28 11.28 -10.61 -1.75
CA HIS A 28 10.46 -10.76 -2.95
C HIS A 28 10.33 -9.47 -3.78
N GLY A 29 10.84 -8.34 -3.27
CA GLY A 29 10.91 -7.07 -3.99
C GLY A 29 9.79 -6.08 -3.70
N LYS A 30 9.21 -6.14 -2.49
CA LYS A 30 8.16 -5.23 -2.02
C LYS A 30 8.56 -3.75 -2.17
N SER A 31 9.66 -3.33 -1.52
CA SER A 31 10.13 -1.94 -1.53
C SER A 31 10.55 -1.50 -2.94
N THR A 32 11.16 -2.41 -3.72
CA THR A 32 11.51 -2.13 -5.12
C THR A 32 10.29 -1.88 -5.97
N LEU A 33 9.20 -2.65 -5.80
CA LEU A 33 7.95 -2.41 -6.51
C LEU A 33 7.32 -1.09 -6.08
N ALA A 34 7.29 -0.81 -4.78
CA ALA A 34 6.78 0.46 -4.26
C ALA A 34 7.50 1.66 -4.88
N ASP A 35 8.83 1.65 -4.95
CA ASP A 35 9.62 2.68 -5.61
C ASP A 35 9.26 2.85 -7.08
N ARG A 36 9.03 1.74 -7.82
CA ARG A 36 8.62 1.80 -9.23
C ARG A 36 7.23 2.38 -9.43
N LEU A 37 6.28 2.04 -8.56
CA LEU A 37 4.94 2.66 -8.61
C LEU A 37 5.01 4.17 -8.36
N LEU A 38 5.86 4.60 -7.42
CA LEU A 38 6.12 6.02 -7.17
C LEU A 38 6.73 6.72 -8.39
N GLU A 39 7.70 6.09 -9.05
CA GLU A 39 8.35 6.62 -10.26
C GLU A 39 7.36 6.75 -11.42
N GLU A 40 6.57 5.72 -11.69
CA GLU A 40 5.62 5.67 -12.82
C GLU A 40 4.51 6.73 -12.65
N CYS A 41 4.06 6.94 -11.41
CA CYS A 41 3.09 7.99 -11.09
C CYS A 41 3.70 9.40 -11.02
N ASN A 42 4.99 9.60 -11.34
CA ASN A 42 5.72 10.88 -11.22
C ASN A 42 5.55 11.53 -9.82
N ALA A 43 5.36 10.73 -8.78
CA ALA A 43 5.23 11.21 -7.41
C ALA A 43 6.56 11.73 -6.85
N ILE A 44 7.66 11.44 -7.52
CA ILE A 44 9.03 11.78 -7.14
C ILE A 44 9.65 12.72 -8.17
N ASP A 45 10.27 13.82 -7.69
CA ASP A 45 11.14 14.62 -8.54
C ASP A 45 12.32 13.74 -9.01
N GLN A 46 12.51 13.62 -10.34
CA GLN A 46 13.56 12.78 -10.96
C GLN A 46 14.98 13.09 -10.46
N ARG A 47 15.15 14.19 -9.70
CA ARG A 47 16.43 14.59 -9.09
C ARG A 47 16.71 13.93 -7.73
N ILE A 48 15.72 13.26 -7.13
CA ILE A 48 15.84 12.63 -5.79
C ILE A 48 15.62 11.12 -5.95
N ARG A 49 16.37 10.48 -6.82
CA ARG A 49 16.38 9.02 -6.93
C ARG A 49 17.24 8.45 -5.79
N ALA A 50 16.63 8.07 -4.69
CA ALA A 50 17.25 7.23 -3.68
C ALA A 50 16.52 5.87 -3.68
N GLU A 51 17.26 4.79 -3.66
CA GLU A 51 16.68 3.45 -3.46
C GLU A 51 15.97 3.39 -2.10
N GLN A 52 14.83 2.67 -2.03
CA GLN A 52 14.02 2.52 -0.82
C GLN A 52 13.52 3.85 -0.25
N MET A 53 12.81 4.61 -1.09
CA MET A 53 12.34 5.95 -0.73
C MET A 53 11.28 5.98 0.36
N LEU A 54 10.50 4.91 0.52
CA LEU A 54 9.52 4.77 1.60
C LEU A 54 10.17 4.37 2.92
N ASP A 55 11.33 3.72 2.88
CA ASP A 55 12.09 3.32 4.07
C ASP A 55 12.84 4.54 4.62
N SER A 56 12.24 5.23 5.57
CA SER A 56 12.76 6.50 6.12
C SER A 56 13.82 6.34 7.21
N MET A 57 13.92 5.15 7.81
CA MET A 57 14.84 4.86 8.92
C MET A 57 16.15 4.27 8.39
N GLU A 58 17.30 4.67 8.97
CA GLU A 58 18.60 4.09 8.63
C GLU A 58 18.61 2.56 8.82
N LEU A 59 17.92 2.07 9.85
CA LEU A 59 17.81 0.64 10.17
C LEU A 59 17.01 -0.13 9.10
N GLU A 60 15.98 0.48 8.51
CA GLU A 60 15.21 -0.07 7.39
C GLU A 60 16.10 -0.27 6.16
N LYS A 61 16.89 0.75 5.82
CA LYS A 61 17.82 0.72 4.68
C LYS A 61 18.99 -0.26 4.90
N GLU A 62 19.52 -0.33 6.13
CA GLU A 62 20.61 -1.25 6.46
C GLU A 62 20.18 -2.72 6.37
N ARG A 63 18.94 -3.02 6.79
CA ARG A 63 18.41 -4.39 6.82
C ARG A 63 17.56 -4.78 5.63
N GLY A 64 17.21 -3.82 4.75
CA GLY A 64 16.34 -4.04 3.59
C GLY A 64 14.91 -4.44 3.96
N ILE A 65 14.42 -4.04 5.15
CA ILE A 65 13.08 -4.37 5.63
C ILE A 65 12.32 -3.10 6.03
N THR A 66 11.06 -3.01 5.68
CA THR A 66 10.16 -1.96 6.17
C THR A 66 9.76 -2.28 7.60
N ILE A 67 9.99 -1.35 8.53
CA ILE A 67 9.64 -1.48 9.95
C ILE A 67 8.38 -0.69 10.25
N LYS A 68 8.21 0.49 9.63
CA LYS A 68 7.12 1.41 9.90
C LYS A 68 6.22 1.58 8.70
N ALA A 69 4.89 1.58 8.93
CA ALA A 69 3.94 1.87 7.87
C ALA A 69 4.09 3.31 7.37
N THR A 70 4.09 3.49 6.05
CA THR A 70 4.18 4.81 5.41
C THR A 70 3.08 4.92 4.37
N ALA A 71 2.34 6.02 4.39
CA ALA A 71 1.31 6.29 3.40
C ALA A 71 1.86 7.22 2.31
N ALA A 72 1.79 6.77 1.05
CA ALA A 72 2.21 7.54 -0.12
C ALA A 72 1.01 7.78 -1.05
N PRO A 73 0.54 9.03 -1.18
CA PRO A 73 -0.48 9.39 -2.14
C PRO A 73 0.12 9.52 -3.54
N LEU A 74 -0.50 8.86 -4.53
CA LEU A 74 -0.11 8.85 -5.92
C LEU A 74 -1.25 9.41 -6.78
N THR A 75 -0.91 10.05 -7.88
CA THR A 75 -1.87 10.42 -8.94
C THR A 75 -1.53 9.62 -10.18
N TYR A 76 -2.48 8.84 -10.66
CA TYR A 76 -2.29 7.99 -11.82
C TYR A 76 -3.28 8.33 -12.93
N HIS A 77 -2.79 8.44 -14.15
CA HIS A 77 -3.58 8.63 -15.37
C HIS A 77 -3.72 7.27 -16.05
N ALA A 78 -4.88 6.66 -15.93
CA ALA A 78 -5.13 5.31 -16.42
C ALA A 78 -5.42 5.28 -17.92
N ASP A 79 -5.36 4.09 -18.52
CA ASP A 79 -5.61 3.87 -19.94
C ASP A 79 -7.06 4.15 -20.35
N ASP A 80 -8.01 4.16 -19.38
CA ASP A 80 -9.40 4.58 -19.58
C ASP A 80 -9.56 6.11 -19.79
N GLY A 81 -8.47 6.86 -19.68
CA GLY A 81 -8.43 8.32 -19.81
C GLY A 81 -8.80 9.08 -18.55
N GLU A 82 -9.07 8.38 -17.45
CA GLU A 82 -9.45 8.96 -16.17
C GLU A 82 -8.24 9.11 -15.24
N THR A 83 -8.40 9.96 -14.23
CA THR A 83 -7.36 10.18 -13.23
C THR A 83 -7.78 9.61 -11.88
N TYR A 84 -6.94 8.77 -11.32
CA TYR A 84 -7.17 8.10 -10.05
C TYR A 84 -6.24 8.62 -8.95
N ALA A 85 -6.77 8.69 -7.74
CA ALA A 85 -6.00 8.90 -6.52
C ALA A 85 -5.67 7.53 -5.91
N LEU A 86 -4.42 7.11 -6.01
CA LEU A 86 -3.95 5.85 -5.45
C LEU A 86 -3.25 6.15 -4.13
N ASN A 87 -3.66 5.49 -3.05
CA ASN A 87 -3.03 5.61 -1.75
C ASN A 87 -2.32 4.29 -1.43
N LEU A 88 -1.01 4.28 -1.60
CA LEU A 88 -0.17 3.16 -1.19
C LEU A 88 0.10 3.26 0.32
N ILE A 89 -0.29 2.24 1.07
CA ILE A 89 0.07 2.08 2.48
C ILE A 89 1.11 0.97 2.56
N ASP A 90 2.38 1.37 2.68
CA ASP A 90 3.47 0.42 2.80
C ASP A 90 3.48 -0.22 4.20
N THR A 91 3.57 -1.54 4.27
CA THR A 91 3.47 -2.32 5.51
C THR A 91 4.76 -3.07 5.78
N PRO A 92 5.13 -3.28 7.06
CA PRO A 92 6.19 -4.21 7.40
C PRO A 92 5.97 -5.59 6.78
N GLY A 93 7.04 -6.21 6.26
CA GLY A 93 6.97 -7.56 5.67
C GLY A 93 7.26 -8.68 6.68
N HIS A 94 7.72 -8.37 7.89
CA HIS A 94 8.20 -9.34 8.87
C HIS A 94 7.08 -9.77 9.84
N VAL A 95 7.05 -11.06 10.18
CA VAL A 95 6.02 -11.65 11.07
C VAL A 95 5.96 -11.03 12.48
N ASP A 96 7.04 -10.44 12.96
CA ASP A 96 7.08 -9.79 14.27
C ASP A 96 6.22 -8.52 14.33
N PHE A 97 5.82 -7.97 13.20
CA PHE A 97 5.03 -6.74 13.07
C PHE A 97 3.56 -7.00 12.67
N ASN A 98 3.01 -8.17 13.01
CA ASN A 98 1.64 -8.54 12.64
C ASN A 98 0.58 -7.53 13.08
N TYR A 99 0.79 -6.87 14.21
CA TYR A 99 -0.15 -5.86 14.73
C TYR A 99 -0.18 -4.60 13.84
N GLU A 100 1.00 -4.10 13.46
CA GLU A 100 1.16 -2.96 12.57
C GLU A 100 0.61 -3.28 11.18
N VAL A 101 0.92 -4.49 10.67
CA VAL A 101 0.39 -5.00 9.39
C VAL A 101 -1.13 -5.02 9.41
N SER A 102 -1.76 -5.62 10.42
CA SER A 102 -3.21 -5.72 10.51
C SER A 102 -3.91 -4.36 10.55
N ARG A 103 -3.33 -3.37 11.24
CA ARG A 103 -3.88 -2.00 11.29
C ARG A 103 -3.77 -1.28 9.95
N SER A 104 -2.65 -1.43 9.27
CA SER A 104 -2.43 -0.84 7.94
C SER A 104 -3.34 -1.47 6.90
N LEU A 105 -3.48 -2.80 6.91
CA LEU A 105 -4.41 -3.51 6.04
C LEU A 105 -5.86 -3.06 6.26
N ALA A 106 -6.30 -2.85 7.51
CA ALA A 106 -7.64 -2.35 7.81
C ALA A 106 -7.94 -0.94 7.24
N ALA A 107 -6.91 -0.21 6.82
CA ALA A 107 -7.05 1.07 6.14
C ALA A 107 -7.18 0.95 4.61
N CYS A 108 -7.01 -0.24 4.04
CA CYS A 108 -7.03 -0.53 2.61
C CYS A 108 -8.34 -1.20 2.16
N GLU A 109 -8.55 -1.24 0.85
CA GLU A 109 -9.56 -2.06 0.16
C GLU A 109 -8.91 -3.17 -0.67
N GLY A 110 -7.60 -3.07 -0.99
CA GLY A 110 -6.86 -4.11 -1.73
C GLY A 110 -5.47 -4.34 -1.19
N ALA A 111 -4.89 -5.49 -1.55
CA ALA A 111 -3.52 -5.86 -1.25
C ALA A 111 -2.85 -6.47 -2.49
N ILE A 112 -1.69 -5.96 -2.85
CA ILE A 112 -0.86 -6.52 -3.93
C ILE A 112 0.07 -7.55 -3.32
N LEU A 113 -0.13 -8.82 -3.69
CA LEU A 113 0.70 -9.93 -3.23
C LEU A 113 1.86 -10.14 -4.20
N VAL A 114 3.07 -9.77 -3.78
CA VAL A 114 4.27 -9.95 -4.61
C VAL A 114 4.91 -11.31 -4.33
N VAL A 115 5.02 -12.13 -5.38
CA VAL A 115 5.64 -13.46 -5.31
C VAL A 115 6.86 -13.49 -6.24
N ASP A 116 7.98 -13.99 -5.74
CA ASP A 116 9.21 -14.16 -6.52
C ASP A 116 9.06 -15.33 -7.52
N ALA A 117 9.27 -15.06 -8.80
CA ALA A 117 9.18 -16.05 -9.86
C ALA A 117 10.19 -17.21 -9.74
N SER A 118 11.24 -17.06 -8.94
CA SER A 118 12.27 -18.08 -8.73
C SER A 118 12.08 -18.90 -7.46
N GLN A 119 11.46 -18.29 -6.41
CA GLN A 119 11.29 -18.93 -5.11
C GLN A 119 9.88 -19.50 -4.93
N GLY A 120 8.86 -18.87 -5.50
CA GLY A 120 7.46 -19.30 -5.39
C GLY A 120 6.82 -18.88 -4.06
N VAL A 121 5.81 -19.65 -3.63
CA VAL A 121 5.03 -19.37 -2.42
C VAL A 121 5.76 -19.86 -1.17
N GLU A 122 6.02 -18.96 -0.23
CA GLU A 122 6.68 -19.25 1.03
C GLU A 122 5.75 -19.03 2.25
N ALA A 123 6.16 -19.49 3.43
CA ALA A 123 5.33 -19.47 4.64
C ALA A 123 4.87 -18.05 5.04
N GLN A 124 5.70 -17.01 4.88
CA GLN A 124 5.31 -15.63 5.15
C GLN A 124 4.34 -15.10 4.10
N THR A 125 4.45 -15.54 2.85
CA THR A 125 3.49 -15.23 1.79
C THR A 125 2.09 -15.63 2.23
N LEU A 126 1.95 -16.88 2.70
CA LEU A 126 0.69 -17.40 3.21
C LEU A 126 0.15 -16.62 4.40
N ALA A 127 1.00 -16.39 5.42
CA ALA A 127 0.59 -15.68 6.63
C ALA A 127 0.09 -14.26 6.33
N ASN A 128 0.80 -13.51 5.51
CA ASN A 128 0.42 -12.14 5.13
C ASN A 128 -0.84 -12.13 4.24
N THR A 129 -0.99 -13.13 3.37
CA THR A 129 -2.18 -13.25 2.53
C THR A 129 -3.42 -13.52 3.36
N TYR A 130 -3.36 -14.44 4.32
CA TYR A 130 -4.49 -14.71 5.21
C TYR A 130 -4.85 -13.49 6.06
N LEU A 131 -3.88 -12.71 6.54
CA LEU A 131 -4.17 -11.45 7.25
C LEU A 131 -4.91 -10.45 6.35
N ALA A 132 -4.58 -10.38 5.06
CA ALA A 132 -5.27 -9.51 4.12
C ALA A 132 -6.69 -10.00 3.83
N ILE A 133 -6.88 -11.31 3.63
CA ILE A 133 -8.20 -11.94 3.42
C ILE A 133 -9.09 -11.75 4.65
N ASP A 134 -8.56 -11.99 5.85
CA ASP A 134 -9.29 -11.81 7.12
C ASP A 134 -9.68 -10.33 7.35
N ALA A 135 -8.89 -9.40 6.83
CA ALA A 135 -9.23 -7.96 6.82
C ALA A 135 -10.28 -7.59 5.75
N GLY A 136 -10.70 -8.53 4.91
CA GLY A 136 -11.69 -8.34 3.85
C GLY A 136 -11.18 -7.61 2.61
N LEU A 137 -9.86 -7.68 2.34
CA LEU A 137 -9.25 -7.03 1.18
C LEU A 137 -9.35 -7.92 -0.06
N GLU A 138 -9.45 -7.27 -1.23
CA GLU A 138 -9.17 -7.93 -2.51
C GLU A 138 -7.66 -8.15 -2.63
N VAL A 139 -7.24 -9.41 -2.81
CA VAL A 139 -5.81 -9.77 -2.89
C VAL A 139 -5.45 -10.10 -4.33
N LEU A 140 -4.53 -9.32 -4.89
CA LEU A 140 -4.14 -9.36 -6.29
C LEU A 140 -2.68 -9.86 -6.42
N PRO A 141 -2.45 -11.08 -6.95
CA PRO A 141 -1.10 -11.61 -7.13
C PRO A 141 -0.33 -10.88 -8.24
N VAL A 142 0.98 -10.70 -8.01
CA VAL A 142 1.95 -10.17 -8.98
C VAL A 142 3.20 -11.04 -8.92
N ILE A 143 3.64 -11.55 -10.07
CA ILE A 143 4.81 -12.41 -10.18
C ILE A 143 6.02 -11.56 -10.53
N ASN A 144 6.95 -11.41 -9.58
CA ASN A 144 8.12 -10.53 -9.71
C ASN A 144 9.40 -11.31 -10.03
N LYS A 145 10.42 -10.58 -10.47
CA LYS A 145 11.76 -11.08 -10.78
C LYS A 145 11.80 -12.03 -11.99
N ILE A 146 10.97 -11.79 -12.98
CA ILE A 146 10.97 -12.57 -14.25
C ILE A 146 12.29 -12.44 -15.04
N ASP A 147 13.14 -11.49 -14.69
CA ASP A 147 14.46 -11.27 -15.28
C ASP A 147 15.51 -12.28 -14.79
N LEU A 148 15.25 -13.04 -13.77
CA LEU A 148 16.18 -14.05 -13.26
C LEU A 148 16.21 -15.28 -14.16
N PRO A 149 17.40 -15.89 -14.42
CA PRO A 149 17.50 -17.12 -15.20
C PRO A 149 16.75 -18.32 -14.60
N SER A 150 16.50 -18.29 -13.28
CA SER A 150 15.77 -19.32 -12.54
C SER A 150 14.28 -19.03 -12.43
N ALA A 151 13.78 -17.97 -13.06
CA ALA A 151 12.37 -17.61 -13.01
C ALA A 151 11.50 -18.67 -13.71
N ARG A 152 10.39 -19.04 -13.06
CA ARG A 152 9.39 -20.01 -13.54
C ARG A 152 7.96 -19.46 -13.30
N PRO A 153 7.60 -18.36 -13.94
CA PRO A 153 6.37 -17.64 -13.62
C PRO A 153 5.11 -18.50 -13.77
N ALA A 154 5.00 -19.34 -14.79
CA ALA A 154 3.83 -20.19 -15.00
C ALA A 154 3.65 -21.21 -13.85
N GLU A 155 4.74 -21.81 -13.35
CA GLU A 155 4.68 -22.74 -12.22
C GLU A 155 4.30 -22.01 -10.93
N VAL A 156 4.85 -20.81 -10.71
CA VAL A 156 4.55 -19.99 -9.52
C VAL A 156 3.09 -19.50 -9.52
N LYS A 157 2.51 -19.18 -10.68
CA LYS A 157 1.07 -18.89 -10.80
C LYS A 157 0.23 -20.10 -10.35
N ALA A 158 0.58 -21.29 -10.82
CA ALA A 158 -0.09 -22.52 -10.39
C ALA A 158 0.08 -22.78 -8.87
N GLU A 159 1.28 -22.52 -8.31
CA GLU A 159 1.51 -22.59 -6.86
C GLU A 159 0.60 -21.61 -6.09
N VAL A 160 0.40 -20.39 -6.58
CA VAL A 160 -0.51 -19.40 -5.96
C VAL A 160 -1.95 -19.92 -5.97
N GLU A 161 -2.41 -20.48 -7.08
CA GLU A 161 -3.76 -21.03 -7.19
C GLU A 161 -3.96 -22.27 -6.31
N ASP A 162 -3.01 -23.20 -6.33
CA ASP A 162 -3.13 -24.48 -5.62
C ASP A 162 -2.95 -24.33 -4.10
N ILE A 163 -2.04 -23.46 -3.66
CA ILE A 163 -1.66 -23.33 -2.23
C ILE A 163 -2.48 -22.25 -1.53
N ILE A 164 -2.70 -21.11 -2.20
CA ILE A 164 -3.38 -19.96 -1.60
C ILE A 164 -4.87 -19.96 -1.98
N GLY A 165 -5.22 -20.43 -3.17
CA GLY A 165 -6.58 -20.41 -3.70
C GLY A 165 -6.98 -19.09 -4.36
N LEU A 166 -6.00 -18.25 -4.72
CA LEU A 166 -6.23 -17.00 -5.44
C LEU A 166 -6.07 -17.23 -6.95
N PRO A 167 -6.95 -16.68 -7.81
CA PRO A 167 -6.76 -16.73 -9.25
C PRO A 167 -5.48 -15.98 -9.64
N ALA A 168 -4.59 -16.64 -10.39
CA ALA A 168 -3.28 -16.08 -10.74
C ALA A 168 -2.94 -16.19 -12.23
N GLU A 169 -3.78 -16.81 -13.06
CA GLU A 169 -3.53 -17.00 -14.49
C GLU A 169 -3.22 -15.66 -15.19
N ASP A 170 -4.04 -14.62 -14.93
CA ASP A 170 -3.92 -13.28 -15.51
C ASP A 170 -3.01 -12.34 -14.70
N SER A 171 -2.33 -12.83 -13.66
CA SER A 171 -1.47 -12.00 -12.83
C SER A 171 -0.32 -11.39 -13.61
N PRO A 172 -0.02 -10.09 -13.42
CA PRO A 172 1.11 -9.44 -14.06
C PRO A 172 2.44 -10.11 -13.73
N GLU A 173 3.23 -10.34 -14.78
CA GLU A 173 4.60 -10.83 -14.69
C GLU A 173 5.55 -9.67 -14.87
N ILE A 174 6.30 -9.33 -13.80
CA ILE A 174 7.08 -8.09 -13.73
C ILE A 174 8.56 -8.32 -13.39
N SER A 175 9.37 -7.34 -13.72
CA SER A 175 10.67 -7.13 -13.07
C SER A 175 10.67 -5.73 -12.44
N ALA A 176 10.44 -5.65 -11.14
CA ALA A 176 10.50 -4.39 -10.43
C ALA A 176 11.89 -3.75 -10.52
N LYS A 177 12.95 -4.57 -10.48
CA LYS A 177 14.34 -4.12 -10.64
C LYS A 177 14.57 -3.40 -11.99
N ASN A 178 14.06 -3.97 -13.06
CA ASN A 178 14.28 -3.45 -14.44
C ASN A 178 13.15 -2.55 -14.93
N GLY A 179 12.08 -2.34 -14.13
CA GLY A 179 10.92 -1.54 -14.53
C GLY A 179 10.06 -2.20 -15.62
N ILE A 180 10.08 -3.54 -15.74
CA ILE A 180 9.33 -4.26 -16.75
C ILE A 180 7.90 -4.48 -16.25
N ASN A 181 6.90 -4.14 -17.08
CA ASN A 181 5.47 -4.34 -16.86
C ASN A 181 4.89 -3.68 -15.58
N ILE A 182 5.50 -2.60 -15.08
CA ILE A 182 4.99 -1.88 -13.89
C ILE A 182 3.63 -1.24 -14.19
N HIS A 183 3.45 -0.70 -15.39
CA HIS A 183 2.18 -0.15 -15.85
C HIS A 183 1.01 -1.13 -15.71
N SER A 184 1.21 -2.41 -16.03
CA SER A 184 0.16 -3.44 -15.90
C SER A 184 -0.31 -3.64 -14.44
N VAL A 185 0.58 -3.43 -13.46
CA VAL A 185 0.22 -3.47 -12.04
C VAL A 185 -0.68 -2.29 -11.67
N LEU A 186 -0.38 -1.08 -12.18
CA LEU A 186 -1.21 0.11 -11.94
C LEU A 186 -2.59 -0.03 -12.56
N GLU A 187 -2.69 -0.54 -13.79
CA GLU A 187 -3.98 -0.82 -14.44
C GLU A 187 -4.79 -1.89 -13.69
N MET A 188 -4.14 -2.95 -13.21
CA MET A 188 -4.78 -3.95 -12.34
C MET A 188 -5.31 -3.33 -11.05
N ILE A 189 -4.54 -2.44 -10.39
CA ILE A 189 -5.00 -1.73 -9.17
C ILE A 189 -6.24 -0.89 -9.47
N VAL A 190 -6.25 -0.14 -10.56
CA VAL A 190 -7.40 0.69 -10.96
C VAL A 190 -8.63 -0.16 -11.22
N LYS A 191 -8.47 -1.28 -11.92
CA LYS A 191 -9.55 -2.15 -12.36
C LYS A 191 -10.12 -2.99 -11.21
N ASP A 192 -9.25 -3.64 -10.43
CA ASP A 192 -9.63 -4.75 -9.57
C ASP A 192 -9.67 -4.39 -8.07
N VAL A 193 -8.95 -3.36 -7.61
CA VAL A 193 -9.09 -2.88 -6.22
C VAL A 193 -10.41 -2.12 -6.08
N PRO A 194 -11.28 -2.49 -5.13
CA PRO A 194 -12.54 -1.79 -4.91
C PRO A 194 -12.33 -0.32 -4.50
N ALA A 195 -13.23 0.54 -4.95
CA ALA A 195 -13.28 1.91 -4.45
C ALA A 195 -13.74 1.94 -2.99
N PRO A 196 -13.25 2.91 -2.19
CA PRO A 196 -13.72 3.07 -0.82
C PRO A 196 -15.20 3.41 -0.77
N THR A 197 -15.88 2.89 0.23
CA THR A 197 -17.27 3.21 0.52
C THR A 197 -17.36 4.16 1.71
N GLY A 198 -18.47 4.88 1.85
CA GLY A 198 -18.75 5.77 2.98
C GLY A 198 -19.70 6.90 2.61
N ASP A 199 -20.35 7.45 3.63
CA ASP A 199 -21.25 8.59 3.51
C ASP A 199 -20.58 9.82 4.14
N ARG A 200 -20.40 10.91 3.37
CA ARG A 200 -19.79 12.16 3.81
C ARG A 200 -20.63 12.93 4.82
N GLU A 201 -21.93 12.75 4.80
CA GLU A 201 -22.89 13.42 5.69
C GLU A 201 -23.11 12.66 7.01
N ALA A 202 -22.61 11.42 7.10
CA ALA A 202 -22.69 10.63 8.32
C ALA A 202 -21.77 11.21 9.44
N PRO A 203 -21.99 10.85 10.70
CA PRO A 203 -21.06 11.16 11.78
C PRO A 203 -19.63 10.66 11.49
N LEU A 204 -18.63 11.46 11.83
CA LEU A 204 -17.22 11.13 11.58
C LEU A 204 -16.83 9.80 12.25
N GLN A 205 -16.33 8.88 11.45
CA GLN A 205 -15.68 7.66 11.89
C GLN A 205 -14.33 7.54 11.14
N ALA A 206 -13.25 7.51 11.89
CA ALA A 206 -11.90 7.42 11.34
C ALA A 206 -11.09 6.34 12.06
N LEU A 207 -10.32 5.58 11.31
CA LEU A 207 -9.38 4.59 11.81
C LEU A 207 -7.98 5.23 11.85
N ILE A 208 -7.37 5.28 13.03
CA ILE A 208 -5.96 5.61 13.17
C ILE A 208 -5.15 4.35 12.90
N PHE A 209 -4.33 4.37 11.85
CA PHE A 209 -3.50 3.21 11.52
C PHE A 209 -2.01 3.42 11.85
N ASP A 210 -1.54 4.68 11.92
CA ASP A 210 -0.17 5.00 12.36
C ASP A 210 -0.08 6.39 13.01
N SER A 211 1.02 6.66 13.73
CA SER A 211 1.32 7.96 14.29
C SER A 211 2.83 8.20 14.43
N VAL A 212 3.25 9.46 14.25
CA VAL A 212 4.65 9.90 14.37
C VAL A 212 4.72 11.10 15.30
N TYR A 213 5.73 11.12 16.17
CA TYR A 213 6.04 12.30 16.95
C TYR A 213 7.05 13.18 16.20
N ASP A 214 6.66 14.40 15.94
CA ASP A 214 7.51 15.48 15.39
C ASP A 214 7.78 16.51 16.49
N SER A 215 9.06 16.87 16.70
CA SER A 215 9.46 17.79 17.78
C SER A 215 8.88 19.20 17.63
N TYR A 216 8.45 19.61 16.44
CA TYR A 216 7.88 20.92 16.14
C TYR A 216 6.35 20.92 16.03
N ARG A 217 5.77 19.82 15.54
CA ARG A 217 4.34 19.70 15.26
C ARG A 217 3.59 18.85 16.30
N GLY A 218 4.30 18.18 17.19
CA GLY A 218 3.69 17.25 18.14
C GLY A 218 3.39 15.88 17.50
N VAL A 219 2.28 15.28 17.86
CA VAL A 219 1.85 13.98 17.32
C VAL A 219 1.15 14.18 15.98
N ILE A 220 1.72 13.62 14.92
CA ILE A 220 1.10 13.53 13.59
C ILE A 220 0.43 12.16 13.51
N VAL A 221 -0.86 12.14 13.19
CA VAL A 221 -1.67 10.93 13.16
C VAL A 221 -2.09 10.63 11.74
N TYR A 222 -1.83 9.40 11.27
CA TYR A 222 -2.30 8.91 9.98
C TYR A 222 -3.66 8.25 10.16
N THR A 223 -4.66 8.75 9.46
CA THR A 223 -6.04 8.31 9.62
C THR A 223 -6.70 7.95 8.31
N ARG A 224 -7.50 6.90 8.34
CA ARG A 224 -8.42 6.53 7.28
C ARG A 224 -9.84 6.96 7.68
N ILE A 225 -10.44 7.90 6.98
CA ILE A 225 -11.83 8.30 7.18
C ILE A 225 -12.72 7.21 6.57
N LYS A 226 -13.55 6.58 7.36
CA LYS A 226 -14.53 5.56 6.93
C LYS A 226 -15.91 6.19 6.70
N GLN A 227 -16.31 7.17 7.50
CA GLN A 227 -17.57 7.90 7.40
C GLN A 227 -17.35 9.37 7.76
N GLY A 228 -18.22 10.24 7.25
CA GLY A 228 -18.23 11.65 7.60
C GLY A 228 -17.09 12.46 6.97
N THR A 229 -16.84 13.61 7.54
CA THR A 229 -15.82 14.58 7.09
C THR A 229 -15.06 15.10 8.29
N ILE A 230 -13.73 15.26 8.15
CA ILE A 230 -12.87 15.87 9.15
C ILE A 230 -12.45 17.29 8.71
N ARG A 231 -12.41 18.23 9.65
CA ARG A 231 -12.03 19.64 9.39
C ARG A 231 -11.08 20.13 10.46
N ALA A 232 -10.16 21.01 10.09
CA ALA A 232 -9.31 21.71 11.06
C ALA A 232 -10.17 22.48 12.08
N GLY A 233 -9.81 22.42 13.36
CA GLY A 233 -10.54 23.04 14.47
C GLY A 233 -11.77 22.25 14.93
N GLN A 234 -12.05 21.09 14.36
CA GLN A 234 -13.13 20.23 14.80
C GLN A 234 -12.72 19.42 16.04
N ASP A 235 -13.61 19.33 17.02
CA ASP A 235 -13.45 18.41 18.14
C ASP A 235 -13.74 16.97 17.70
N ILE A 236 -12.83 16.05 18.07
CA ILE A 236 -12.96 14.61 17.82
C ILE A 236 -12.97 13.86 19.15
N ARG A 237 -13.68 12.73 19.20
CA ARG A 237 -13.68 11.83 20.32
C ARG A 237 -12.83 10.61 20.02
N MET A 238 -11.79 10.41 20.82
CA MET A 238 -10.98 9.20 20.79
C MET A 238 -11.74 8.03 21.40
N MET A 239 -12.08 7.02 20.62
CA MET A 239 -12.96 5.91 21.07
C MET A 239 -12.30 5.03 22.14
N ALA A 240 -10.98 4.80 22.05
CA ALA A 240 -10.26 3.96 23.00
C ALA A 240 -10.08 4.61 24.37
N THR A 241 -9.85 5.94 24.43
CA THR A 241 -9.54 6.67 25.66
C THR A 241 -10.70 7.55 26.13
N VAL A 242 -11.72 7.71 25.29
CA VAL A 242 -12.87 8.61 25.52
C VAL A 242 -12.46 10.08 25.69
N LEU A 243 -11.23 10.44 25.30
CA LEU A 243 -10.74 11.83 25.33
C LEU A 243 -11.30 12.63 24.17
N MET A 244 -11.50 13.93 24.42
CA MET A 244 -11.82 14.91 23.37
C MET A 244 -10.53 15.61 22.96
N GLU A 245 -10.28 15.66 21.66
CA GLU A 245 -9.09 16.29 21.07
C GLU A 245 -9.53 17.22 19.94
N ALA A 246 -8.81 18.31 19.74
CA ALA A 246 -9.02 19.21 18.61
C ALA A 246 -8.13 18.83 17.42
N VAL A 247 -8.69 18.85 16.23
CA VAL A 247 -7.95 18.67 14.96
C VAL A 247 -7.23 19.98 14.62
N MET A 248 -5.90 19.95 14.57
CA MET A 248 -5.08 21.11 14.18
C MET A 248 -4.86 21.18 12.68
#